data_bd464e0dd2d95b38d148bad59f394fae
#
_entry.id   bd464e0dd2d95b38d148bad59f394fae
#
_cell.length_a   1.000
_cell.length_b   1.000
_cell.length_c   1.000
_cell.angle_alpha   90.00
_cell.angle_beta   90.00
_cell.angle_gamma   90.00
#
_symmetry.space_group_name_H-M   'P 1'
#
loop_
_entity.id
_entity.type
_entity.pdbx_description
1 polymer ?
#
loop_
_entity_poly.entity_id
_entity_poly.type
_entity_poly.pdbx_seq_one_letter_code
_entity_poly.pdbx_strand_id
1 'polypeptide(L)'
;MFKLLETFKIVYETRNFSKASEKLFISQPAVSNQIKQLEADLQVTLFIRNGRQEVMATPQADTLYKDTLNLLEDWQEIKYKMHHKDTKKIRCKLAASHTFAIYVLPQLLIDLEQKYPQVQFSVQMLNSYEVFTAIQSHEIEFGFIEKPLATGSVKRTALMQDELVYVGQKDQPWLLREGTSGVYHYTKRFMEENNIDSKIIEIQNNELIVEMLKLGFGQTILSKRAAKDLPYQTLSEEYLHHFYLVEREHLAQPIILEMISFIKQWSKSHP
;
A
#
# COMPACT_ATOMS: atom_id res chain seq x y z
N MET A 1 7.77 -26.31 12.01
CA MET A 1 6.81 -25.25 12.36
C MET A 1 6.88 -24.08 11.36
N PHE A 2 7.93 -23.29 11.24
CA PHE A 2 7.95 -22.09 10.34
C PHE A 2 7.58 -22.38 8.90
N LYS A 3 8.04 -23.49 8.31
CA LYS A 3 7.62 -23.88 6.95
C LYS A 3 6.11 -24.12 6.82
N LEU A 4 5.47 -24.67 7.86
CA LEU A 4 4.01 -24.84 7.88
C LEU A 4 3.30 -23.51 7.95
N LEU A 5 3.79 -22.55 8.74
CA LEU A 5 3.27 -21.19 8.83
C LEU A 5 3.44 -20.42 7.53
N GLU A 6 4.58 -20.54 6.83
CA GLU A 6 4.78 -19.96 5.50
C GLU A 6 3.77 -20.50 4.49
N THR A 7 3.55 -21.82 4.50
CA THR A 7 2.55 -22.46 3.63
C THR A 7 1.13 -22.00 3.99
N PHE A 8 0.80 -21.92 5.26
CA PHE A 8 -0.47 -21.43 5.75
C PHE A 8 -0.72 -19.99 5.29
N LYS A 9 0.26 -19.08 5.47
CA LYS A 9 0.20 -17.69 4.99
C LYS A 9 -0.17 -17.63 3.51
N ILE A 10 0.54 -18.35 2.66
CA ILE A 10 0.31 -18.31 1.21
C ILE A 10 -1.05 -18.90 0.81
N VAL A 11 -1.50 -19.98 1.46
CA VAL A 11 -2.85 -20.54 1.22
C VAL A 11 -3.94 -19.54 1.68
N TYR A 12 -3.74 -18.89 2.81
CA TYR A 12 -4.66 -17.88 3.33
C TYR A 12 -4.79 -16.69 2.36
N GLU A 13 -3.69 -16.16 1.84
CA GLU A 13 -3.67 -15.04 0.91
C GLU A 13 -4.23 -15.38 -0.47
N THR A 14 -3.93 -16.56 -0.98
CA THR A 14 -4.35 -16.98 -2.33
C THR A 14 -5.76 -17.56 -2.37
N ARG A 15 -6.28 -18.03 -1.23
CA ARG A 15 -7.55 -18.78 -1.12
C ARG A 15 -7.62 -19.96 -2.11
N ASN A 16 -6.45 -20.50 -2.50
CA ASN A 16 -6.36 -21.54 -3.51
C ASN A 16 -5.09 -22.38 -3.34
N PHE A 17 -5.24 -23.70 -3.14
CA PHE A 17 -4.10 -24.60 -2.92
C PHE A 17 -3.19 -24.73 -4.15
N SER A 18 -3.73 -24.66 -5.37
CA SER A 18 -2.93 -24.74 -6.59
C SER A 18 -2.11 -23.47 -6.80
N LYS A 19 -2.72 -22.28 -6.65
CA LYS A 19 -1.99 -21.01 -6.70
C LYS A 19 -0.93 -20.93 -5.59
N ALA A 20 -1.23 -21.46 -4.41
CA ALA A 20 -0.26 -21.53 -3.31
C ALA A 20 0.92 -22.46 -3.65
N SER A 21 0.66 -23.59 -4.29
CA SER A 21 1.71 -24.51 -4.72
C SER A 21 2.66 -23.90 -5.76
N GLU A 22 2.10 -23.13 -6.71
CA GLU A 22 2.89 -22.37 -7.70
C GLU A 22 3.80 -21.33 -7.01
N LYS A 23 3.24 -20.53 -6.10
CA LYS A 23 4.00 -19.51 -5.35
C LYS A 23 5.11 -20.10 -4.46
N LEU A 24 4.88 -21.29 -3.92
CA LEU A 24 5.82 -21.99 -3.04
C LEU A 24 6.81 -22.90 -3.78
N PHE A 25 6.63 -23.07 -5.10
CA PHE A 25 7.43 -23.99 -5.93
C PHE A 25 7.44 -25.44 -5.39
N ILE A 26 6.29 -25.92 -4.89
CA ILE A 26 6.09 -27.31 -4.42
C ILE A 26 4.80 -27.89 -5.01
N SER A 27 4.61 -29.21 -4.87
CA SER A 27 3.39 -29.84 -5.38
C SER A 27 2.14 -29.49 -4.54
N GLN A 28 0.98 -29.43 -5.16
CA GLN A 28 -0.29 -29.18 -4.45
C GLN A 28 -0.57 -30.22 -3.34
N PRO A 29 -0.30 -31.55 -3.50
CA PRO A 29 -0.40 -32.50 -2.40
C PRO A 29 0.50 -32.15 -1.21
N ALA A 30 1.72 -31.62 -1.47
CA ALA A 30 2.61 -31.19 -0.40
C ALA A 30 2.03 -30.01 0.38
N VAL A 31 1.47 -29.01 -0.30
CA VAL A 31 0.74 -27.89 0.35
C VAL A 31 -0.41 -28.43 1.21
N SER A 32 -1.23 -29.33 0.65
CA SER A 32 -2.37 -29.92 1.37
C SER A 32 -1.93 -30.69 2.63
N ASN A 33 -0.85 -31.45 2.54
CA ASN A 33 -0.32 -32.20 3.68
C ASN A 33 0.25 -31.26 4.75
N GLN A 34 0.94 -30.20 4.37
CA GLN A 34 1.47 -29.23 5.32
C GLN A 34 0.35 -28.48 6.07
N ILE A 35 -0.73 -28.12 5.39
CA ILE A 35 -1.90 -27.52 6.05
C ILE A 35 -2.57 -28.52 7.01
N LYS A 36 -2.79 -29.77 6.58
CA LYS A 36 -3.35 -30.81 7.47
C LYS A 36 -2.48 -31.05 8.71
N GLN A 37 -1.15 -31.04 8.54
CA GLN A 37 -0.23 -31.15 9.66
C GLN A 37 -0.37 -29.99 10.64
N LEU A 38 -0.46 -28.75 10.13
CA LEU A 38 -0.65 -27.57 10.97
C LEU A 38 -1.99 -27.61 11.70
N GLU A 39 -3.07 -27.99 11.02
CA GLU A 39 -4.40 -28.17 11.61
C GLU A 39 -4.39 -29.23 12.72
N ALA A 40 -3.66 -30.35 12.51
CA ALA A 40 -3.50 -31.39 13.50
C ALA A 40 -2.67 -30.93 14.71
N ASP A 41 -1.56 -30.22 14.47
CA ASP A 41 -0.69 -29.68 15.53
C ASP A 41 -1.46 -28.67 16.43
N LEU A 42 -2.35 -27.86 15.82
CA LEU A 42 -3.15 -26.86 16.52
C LEU A 42 -4.51 -27.38 17.00
N GLN A 43 -4.92 -28.57 16.57
CA GLN A 43 -6.23 -29.18 16.85
C GLN A 43 -7.41 -28.30 16.41
N VAL A 44 -7.28 -27.58 15.29
CA VAL A 44 -8.31 -26.73 14.71
C VAL A 44 -8.40 -26.93 13.18
N THR A 45 -9.55 -26.63 12.62
CA THR A 45 -9.72 -26.51 11.16
C THR A 45 -9.43 -25.08 10.74
N LEU A 46 -8.49 -24.89 9.83
CA LEU A 46 -8.12 -23.58 9.31
C LEU A 46 -8.84 -23.25 8.00
N PHE A 47 -9.11 -24.28 7.19
CA PHE A 47 -9.74 -24.07 5.89
C PHE A 47 -10.90 -25.04 5.63
N ILE A 48 -12.01 -24.49 5.13
CA ILE A 48 -13.16 -25.27 4.66
C ILE A 48 -13.12 -25.27 3.14
N ARG A 49 -13.29 -26.45 2.54
CA ARG A 49 -13.31 -26.62 1.08
C ARG A 49 -14.76 -26.67 0.59
N ASN A 50 -15.17 -25.64 -0.13
CA ASN A 50 -16.46 -25.60 -0.82
C ASN A 50 -16.24 -25.97 -2.31
N GLY A 51 -16.48 -27.26 -2.66
CA GLY A 51 -16.32 -27.73 -4.04
C GLY A 51 -14.85 -27.86 -4.49
N ARG A 52 -14.64 -27.76 -5.80
CA ARG A 52 -13.33 -28.06 -6.42
C ARG A 52 -12.30 -26.93 -6.37
N GLN A 53 -12.67 -25.70 -6.11
CA GLN A 53 -11.75 -24.55 -6.28
C GLN A 53 -11.78 -23.48 -5.17
N GLU A 54 -12.82 -23.38 -4.35
CA GLU A 54 -12.91 -22.33 -3.34
C GLU A 54 -12.49 -22.83 -1.95
N VAL A 55 -11.55 -22.09 -1.35
CA VAL A 55 -11.03 -22.32 0.00
C VAL A 55 -11.47 -21.16 0.89
N MET A 56 -12.33 -21.43 1.86
CA MET A 56 -12.75 -20.46 2.86
C MET A 56 -11.89 -20.59 4.12
N ALA A 57 -11.39 -19.47 4.63
CA ALA A 57 -10.73 -19.44 5.92
C ALA A 57 -11.76 -19.48 7.04
N THR A 58 -11.42 -20.16 8.13
CA THR A 58 -12.20 -20.15 9.36
C THR A 58 -11.85 -18.93 10.23
N PRO A 59 -12.67 -18.55 11.22
CA PRO A 59 -12.28 -17.52 12.20
C PRO A 59 -10.96 -17.82 12.93
N GLN A 60 -10.64 -19.10 13.13
CA GLN A 60 -9.36 -19.53 13.70
C GLN A 60 -8.19 -19.24 12.75
N ALA A 61 -8.40 -19.41 11.43
CA ALA A 61 -7.42 -19.03 10.44
C ALA A 61 -7.19 -17.50 10.39
N ASP A 62 -8.24 -16.71 10.54
CA ASP A 62 -8.13 -15.24 10.58
C ASP A 62 -7.30 -14.77 11.79
N THR A 63 -7.48 -15.41 12.94
CA THR A 63 -6.68 -15.14 14.15
C THR A 63 -5.23 -15.59 13.94
N LEU A 64 -5.02 -16.83 13.50
CA LEU A 64 -3.68 -17.39 13.29
C LEU A 64 -2.88 -16.59 12.24
N TYR A 65 -3.55 -16.04 11.21
CA TYR A 65 -2.89 -15.31 10.15
C TYR A 65 -2.16 -14.07 10.68
N LYS A 66 -2.80 -13.29 11.54
CA LYS A 66 -2.21 -12.11 12.16
C LYS A 66 -0.96 -12.45 12.98
N ASP A 67 -1.07 -13.48 13.82
CA ASP A 67 0.06 -13.92 14.65
C ASP A 67 1.18 -14.55 13.82
N THR A 68 0.82 -15.28 12.75
CA THR A 68 1.79 -15.86 11.81
C THR A 68 2.64 -14.78 11.13
N LEU A 69 2.05 -13.68 10.73
CA LEU A 69 2.79 -12.58 10.09
C LEU A 69 3.88 -12.04 11.04
N ASN A 70 3.52 -11.77 12.29
CA ASN A 70 4.47 -11.31 13.32
C ASN A 70 5.59 -12.33 13.56
N LEU A 71 5.24 -13.60 13.75
CA LEU A 71 6.22 -14.67 13.99
C LEU A 71 7.21 -14.89 12.84
N LEU A 72 6.71 -14.81 11.60
CA LEU A 72 7.57 -14.94 10.42
C LEU A 72 8.50 -13.73 10.25
N GLU A 73 8.04 -12.54 10.60
CA GLU A 73 8.86 -11.33 10.60
C GLU A 73 9.97 -11.41 11.65
N ASP A 74 9.61 -11.72 12.90
CA ASP A 74 10.58 -11.92 13.99
C ASP A 74 11.63 -12.98 13.62
N TRP A 75 11.20 -14.07 13.00
CA TRP A 75 12.10 -15.12 12.54
C TRP A 75 13.06 -14.64 11.44
N GLN A 76 12.59 -13.85 10.50
CA GLN A 76 13.45 -13.25 9.47
C GLN A 76 14.47 -12.28 10.09
N GLU A 77 14.06 -11.49 11.08
CA GLU A 77 14.95 -10.59 11.80
C GLU A 77 16.04 -11.36 12.56
N ILE A 78 15.66 -12.45 13.26
CA ILE A 78 16.63 -13.35 13.93
C ILE A 78 17.64 -13.91 12.93
N LYS A 79 17.17 -14.45 11.80
CA LYS A 79 18.06 -14.97 10.75
C LYS A 79 19.01 -13.89 10.25
N TYR A 80 18.50 -12.69 10.00
CA TYR A 80 19.32 -11.58 9.55
C TYR A 80 20.43 -11.23 10.56
N LYS A 81 20.09 -11.13 11.84
CA LYS A 81 21.06 -10.85 12.92
C LYS A 81 22.14 -11.96 13.05
N MET A 82 21.80 -13.22 12.78
CA MET A 82 22.75 -14.33 12.83
C MET A 82 23.78 -14.32 11.70
N HIS A 83 23.38 -13.87 10.52
CA HIS A 83 24.24 -13.86 9.34
C HIS A 83 25.03 -12.55 9.14
N HIS A 84 24.65 -11.47 9.82
CA HIS A 84 25.23 -10.14 9.63
C HIS A 84 25.76 -9.58 10.95
N LYS A 85 26.90 -10.15 11.44
CA LYS A 85 27.53 -9.76 12.71
C LYS A 85 27.99 -8.30 12.79
N ASP A 86 28.20 -7.62 11.64
CA ASP A 86 28.87 -6.29 11.57
C ASP A 86 28.05 -5.17 10.94
N THR A 87 26.83 -5.39 10.47
CA THR A 87 26.04 -4.29 9.92
C THR A 87 24.74 -4.13 10.68
N LYS A 88 24.70 -3.15 11.59
CA LYS A 88 23.49 -2.65 12.27
C LYS A 88 22.50 -1.95 11.30
N LYS A 89 22.48 -2.35 10.01
CA LYS A 89 21.55 -1.76 9.06
C LYS A 89 20.16 -2.35 9.28
N ILE A 90 19.30 -1.53 9.80
CA ILE A 90 17.88 -1.85 9.96
C ILE A 90 17.21 -1.62 8.61
N ARG A 91 16.51 -2.62 8.10
CA ARG A 91 15.73 -2.47 6.86
C ARG A 91 14.38 -1.85 7.18
N CYS A 92 13.99 -0.86 6.39
CA CYS A 92 12.68 -0.25 6.43
C CYS A 92 12.09 -0.25 5.02
N LYS A 93 11.03 -1.00 4.82
CA LYS A 93 10.27 -1.00 3.57
C LYS A 93 9.08 -0.10 3.73
N LEU A 94 8.88 0.78 2.79
CA LEU A 94 7.73 1.68 2.77
C LEU A 94 7.15 1.78 1.36
N ALA A 95 5.90 2.15 1.28
CA ALA A 95 5.26 2.42 0.01
C ALA A 95 4.45 3.72 0.08
N ALA A 96 4.27 4.35 -1.06
CA ALA A 96 3.50 5.58 -1.15
C ALA A 96 2.63 5.60 -2.40
N SER A 97 1.48 6.25 -2.30
CA SER A 97 0.65 6.61 -3.45
C SER A 97 1.42 7.51 -4.41
N HIS A 98 1.03 7.49 -5.68
CA HIS A 98 1.79 8.13 -6.75
C HIS A 98 2.10 9.60 -6.45
N THR A 99 1.10 10.40 -6.08
CA THR A 99 1.29 11.83 -5.80
C THR A 99 2.24 12.04 -4.62
N PHE A 100 2.03 11.31 -3.52
CA PHE A 100 2.92 11.43 -2.36
C PHE A 100 4.34 10.99 -2.69
N ALA A 101 4.50 9.88 -3.40
CA ALA A 101 5.80 9.32 -3.76
C ALA A 101 6.66 10.29 -4.59
N ILE A 102 6.04 11.06 -5.47
CA ILE A 102 6.76 11.93 -6.40
C ILE A 102 6.96 13.34 -5.82
N TYR A 103 5.95 13.90 -5.17
CA TYR A 103 5.95 15.32 -4.80
C TYR A 103 6.23 15.60 -3.32
N VAL A 104 6.14 14.61 -2.44
CA VAL A 104 6.33 14.78 -0.99
C VAL A 104 7.45 13.88 -0.45
N LEU A 105 7.43 12.61 -0.78
CA LEU A 105 8.35 11.62 -0.24
C LEU A 105 9.83 11.91 -0.50
N PRO A 106 10.28 12.48 -1.63
CA PRO A 106 11.70 12.73 -1.85
C PRO A 106 12.34 13.58 -0.75
N GLN A 107 11.72 14.70 -0.37
CA GLN A 107 12.25 15.54 0.71
C GLN A 107 12.19 14.83 2.06
N LEU A 108 11.07 14.19 2.37
CA LEU A 108 10.92 13.42 3.60
C LEU A 108 11.96 12.29 3.69
N LEU A 109 12.24 11.59 2.60
CA LEU A 109 13.21 10.49 2.58
C LEU A 109 14.65 10.98 2.79
N ILE A 110 15.00 12.14 2.23
CA ILE A 110 16.30 12.79 2.49
C ILE A 110 16.45 13.11 3.98
N ASP A 111 15.44 13.70 4.58
CA ASP A 111 15.47 14.06 5.99
C ASP A 111 15.50 12.83 6.92
N LEU A 112 14.78 11.76 6.52
CA LEU A 112 14.83 10.47 7.22
C LEU A 112 16.20 9.80 7.10
N GLU A 113 16.82 9.81 5.94
CA GLU A 113 18.15 9.23 5.72
C GLU A 113 19.22 9.96 6.53
N GLN A 114 19.17 11.29 6.55
CA GLN A 114 20.08 12.10 7.36
C GLN A 114 19.93 11.84 8.86
N LYS A 115 18.71 11.69 9.34
CA LYS A 115 18.43 11.47 10.76
C LYS A 115 18.67 10.03 11.21
N TYR A 116 18.47 9.06 10.33
CA TYR A 116 18.55 7.62 10.62
C TYR A 116 19.50 6.89 9.65
N PRO A 117 20.82 7.26 9.60
CA PRO A 117 21.76 6.72 8.61
C PRO A 117 22.03 5.21 8.76
N GLN A 118 21.62 4.61 9.89
CA GLN A 118 21.66 3.15 10.10
C GLN A 118 20.48 2.41 9.44
N VAL A 119 19.49 3.11 8.88
CA VAL A 119 18.33 2.51 8.24
C VAL A 119 18.57 2.40 6.73
N GLN A 120 18.34 1.22 6.19
CA GLN A 120 18.32 0.99 4.75
C GLN A 120 16.88 1.04 4.26
N PHE A 121 16.52 2.08 3.55
CA PHE A 121 15.19 2.25 3.00
C PHE A 121 15.00 1.45 1.71
N SER A 122 13.79 0.89 1.55
CA SER A 122 13.28 0.33 0.31
C SER A 122 11.91 0.94 0.04
N VAL A 123 11.78 1.64 -1.08
CA VAL A 123 10.59 2.42 -1.40
C VAL A 123 9.87 1.81 -2.59
N GLN A 124 8.55 1.66 -2.48
CA GLN A 124 7.67 1.24 -3.57
C GLN A 124 6.64 2.33 -3.85
N MET A 125 6.35 2.55 -5.13
CA MET A 125 5.25 3.41 -5.55
C MET A 125 4.07 2.50 -5.95
N LEU A 126 2.96 2.64 -5.25
CA LEU A 126 1.78 1.80 -5.37
C LEU A 126 0.52 2.69 -5.37
N ASN A 127 -0.66 2.15 -5.71
CA ASN A 127 -1.90 2.87 -5.45
C ASN A 127 -2.32 2.74 -3.96
N SER A 128 -3.28 3.56 -3.52
CA SER A 128 -3.68 3.58 -2.10
C SER A 128 -4.19 2.22 -1.59
N TYR A 129 -4.85 1.43 -2.42
CA TYR A 129 -5.34 0.10 -2.05
C TYR A 129 -4.19 -0.91 -1.91
N GLU A 130 -3.25 -0.88 -2.83
CA GLU A 130 -2.05 -1.74 -2.78
C GLU A 130 -1.17 -1.43 -1.58
N VAL A 131 -0.95 -0.13 -1.26
CA VAL A 131 -0.25 0.28 -0.03
C VAL A 131 -0.94 -0.29 1.20
N PHE A 132 -2.27 -0.18 1.27
CA PHE A 132 -3.04 -0.71 2.39
C PHE A 132 -2.91 -2.23 2.52
N THR A 133 -2.99 -2.95 1.40
CA THR A 133 -2.82 -4.41 1.36
C THR A 133 -1.41 -4.83 1.78
N ALA A 134 -0.37 -4.12 1.33
CA ALA A 134 1.02 -4.40 1.69
C ALA A 134 1.29 -4.19 3.20
N ILE A 135 0.61 -3.22 3.85
CA ILE A 135 0.62 -3.08 5.31
C ILE A 135 -0.03 -4.29 5.98
N GLN A 136 -1.20 -4.72 5.50
CA GLN A 136 -1.93 -5.85 6.10
C GLN A 136 -1.19 -7.18 5.95
N SER A 137 -0.44 -7.37 4.86
CA SER A 137 0.36 -8.58 4.61
C SER A 137 1.78 -8.52 5.19
N HIS A 138 2.11 -7.45 5.92
CA HIS A 138 3.43 -7.20 6.50
C HIS A 138 4.58 -7.13 5.46
N GLU A 139 4.27 -6.72 4.25
CA GLU A 139 5.28 -6.50 3.22
C GLU A 139 6.04 -5.19 3.41
N ILE A 140 5.39 -4.19 4.04
CA ILE A 140 5.96 -2.89 4.39
C ILE A 140 5.66 -2.52 5.84
N GLU A 141 6.49 -1.68 6.44
CA GLU A 141 6.35 -1.23 7.84
C GLU A 141 5.30 -0.13 7.98
N PHE A 142 5.34 0.84 7.07
CA PHE A 142 4.35 1.93 6.99
C PHE A 142 4.23 2.42 5.54
N GLY A 143 3.19 3.19 5.27
CA GLY A 143 2.98 3.74 3.93
C GLY A 143 2.17 5.03 3.93
N PHE A 144 2.04 5.61 2.75
CA PHE A 144 1.35 6.88 2.53
C PHE A 144 0.26 6.71 1.49
N ILE A 145 -0.97 7.13 1.82
CA ILE A 145 -2.13 7.01 0.94
C ILE A 145 -2.89 8.32 0.83
N GLU A 146 -3.64 8.47 -0.24
CA GLU A 146 -4.52 9.63 -0.51
C GLU A 146 -5.98 9.30 -0.18
N LYS A 147 -6.37 8.02 -0.25
CA LYS A 147 -7.76 7.60 -0.02
C LYS A 147 -7.97 7.21 1.44
N PRO A 148 -9.02 7.75 2.11
CA PRO A 148 -9.34 7.35 3.48
C PRO A 148 -10.01 5.97 3.51
N LEU A 149 -9.25 4.92 3.24
CA LEU A 149 -9.73 3.53 3.30
C LEU A 149 -10.13 3.15 4.72
N ALA A 150 -11.09 2.22 4.85
CA ALA A 150 -11.48 1.66 6.14
C ALA A 150 -10.27 0.94 6.77
N THR A 151 -10.02 1.20 8.06
CA THR A 151 -8.71 0.90 8.67
C THR A 151 -8.58 -0.52 9.21
N GLY A 152 -9.65 -1.18 9.63
CA GLY A 152 -9.53 -2.53 10.21
C GLY A 152 -8.38 -2.63 11.24
N SER A 153 -7.35 -3.43 10.91
CA SER A 153 -6.14 -3.64 11.72
C SER A 153 -4.99 -2.67 11.39
N VAL A 154 -5.25 -1.59 10.66
CA VAL A 154 -4.25 -0.63 10.23
C VAL A 154 -4.55 0.73 10.85
N LYS A 155 -3.58 1.31 11.54
CA LYS A 155 -3.70 2.65 12.09
C LYS A 155 -3.49 3.69 10.99
N ARG A 156 -4.36 4.70 10.94
CA ARG A 156 -4.30 5.79 9.98
C ARG A 156 -4.19 7.14 10.70
N THR A 157 -3.26 7.97 10.25
CA THR A 157 -3.07 9.33 10.77
C THR A 157 -3.07 10.32 9.60
N ALA A 158 -3.88 11.36 9.64
CA ALA A 158 -3.79 12.45 8.68
C ALA A 158 -2.47 13.20 8.85
N LEU A 159 -1.77 13.47 7.74
CA LEU A 159 -0.47 14.15 7.75
C LEU A 159 -0.63 15.61 7.30
N MET A 160 -0.92 15.81 6.04
CA MET A 160 -0.99 17.14 5.43
C MET A 160 -2.17 17.19 4.46
N GLN A 161 -2.64 18.39 4.21
CA GLN A 161 -3.69 18.64 3.23
C GLN A 161 -3.11 18.78 1.84
N ASP A 162 -3.89 18.37 0.86
CA ASP A 162 -3.63 18.60 -0.56
C ASP A 162 -4.90 19.08 -1.25
N GLU A 163 -4.72 19.84 -2.31
CA GLU A 163 -5.80 20.41 -3.10
C GLU A 163 -5.84 19.74 -4.47
N LEU A 164 -7.01 19.28 -4.88
CA LEU A 164 -7.23 18.82 -6.24
C LEU A 164 -7.67 19.97 -7.13
N VAL A 165 -7.09 20.03 -8.30
CA VAL A 165 -7.34 21.09 -9.30
C VAL A 165 -7.71 20.49 -10.65
N TYR A 166 -8.49 21.22 -11.42
CA TYR A 166 -8.78 20.88 -12.81
C TYR A 166 -7.64 21.37 -13.72
N VAL A 167 -7.16 20.50 -14.60
CA VAL A 167 -6.09 20.78 -15.56
C VAL A 167 -6.48 20.26 -16.93
N GLY A 168 -6.11 21.02 -17.96
CA GLY A 168 -6.29 20.64 -19.36
C GLY A 168 -7.24 21.56 -20.11
N GLN A 169 -7.56 21.18 -21.34
CA GLN A 169 -8.40 21.96 -22.24
C GLN A 169 -9.76 21.31 -22.41
N LYS A 170 -10.82 22.10 -22.40
CA LYS A 170 -12.17 21.63 -22.72
C LYS A 170 -12.17 20.95 -24.09
N ASP A 171 -13.02 19.96 -24.26
CA ASP A 171 -13.20 19.16 -25.47
C ASP A 171 -12.07 18.14 -25.77
N GLN A 172 -11.05 18.06 -24.92
CA GLN A 172 -10.05 17.02 -24.96
C GLN A 172 -10.54 15.73 -24.22
N PRO A 173 -9.99 14.54 -24.51
CA PRO A 173 -10.29 13.33 -23.76
C PRO A 173 -9.97 13.49 -22.27
N TRP A 174 -10.78 12.87 -21.41
CA TRP A 174 -10.50 12.77 -19.99
C TRP A 174 -9.45 11.70 -19.73
N LEU A 175 -8.39 12.08 -19.05
CA LEU A 175 -7.32 11.19 -18.60
C LEU A 175 -7.64 10.76 -17.17
N LEU A 176 -8.04 9.49 -16.98
CA LEU A 176 -8.42 8.95 -15.70
C LEU A 176 -7.38 7.98 -15.19
N ARG A 177 -7.18 8.01 -13.88
CA ARG A 177 -6.50 6.93 -13.18
C ARG A 177 -7.40 5.70 -13.10
N GLU A 178 -6.81 4.56 -12.79
CA GLU A 178 -7.53 3.32 -12.50
C GLU A 178 -8.45 3.43 -11.26
N GLY A 179 -9.50 2.64 -11.18
CA GLY A 179 -10.55 2.71 -10.16
C GLY A 179 -10.07 2.51 -8.70
N THR A 180 -8.88 1.94 -8.50
CA THR A 180 -8.24 1.77 -7.18
C THR A 180 -7.43 2.97 -6.73
N SER A 181 -7.17 3.94 -7.61
CA SER A 181 -6.49 5.19 -7.29
C SER A 181 -7.36 6.11 -6.42
N GLY A 182 -6.72 6.88 -5.55
CA GLY A 182 -7.39 7.90 -4.73
C GLY A 182 -8.05 8.99 -5.58
N VAL A 183 -7.35 9.49 -6.58
CA VAL A 183 -7.80 10.59 -7.44
C VAL A 183 -8.95 10.19 -8.38
N TYR A 184 -9.04 8.93 -8.78
CA TYR A 184 -10.10 8.43 -9.65
C TYR A 184 -11.50 8.78 -9.13
N HIS A 185 -11.73 8.60 -7.84
CA HIS A 185 -13.02 8.85 -7.23
C HIS A 185 -13.46 10.31 -7.36
N TYR A 186 -12.54 11.25 -7.14
CA TYR A 186 -12.80 12.69 -7.27
C TYR A 186 -13.03 13.07 -8.73
N THR A 187 -12.27 12.54 -9.66
CA THR A 187 -12.43 12.80 -11.09
C THR A 187 -13.77 12.29 -11.60
N LYS A 188 -14.16 11.09 -11.22
CA LYS A 188 -15.47 10.52 -11.57
C LYS A 188 -16.63 11.34 -11.02
N ARG A 189 -16.55 11.70 -9.75
CA ARG A 189 -17.56 12.55 -9.10
C ARG A 189 -17.70 13.89 -9.84
N PHE A 190 -16.60 14.55 -10.18
CA PHE A 190 -16.63 15.79 -10.94
C PHE A 190 -17.30 15.64 -12.30
N MET A 191 -16.99 14.58 -13.02
CA MET A 191 -17.61 14.29 -14.30
C MET A 191 -19.12 14.08 -14.17
N GLU A 192 -19.56 13.35 -13.15
CA GLU A 192 -20.97 13.09 -12.88
C GLU A 192 -21.72 14.37 -12.48
N GLU A 193 -21.18 15.17 -11.56
CA GLU A 193 -21.76 16.44 -11.09
C GLU A 193 -21.91 17.49 -12.23
N ASN A 194 -21.00 17.43 -13.21
CA ASN A 194 -21.02 18.36 -14.35
C ASN A 194 -21.63 17.76 -15.62
N ASN A 195 -22.26 16.56 -15.54
CA ASN A 195 -22.86 15.84 -16.68
C ASN A 195 -21.89 15.71 -17.87
N ILE A 196 -20.63 15.38 -17.60
CA ILE A 196 -19.60 15.27 -18.61
C ILE A 196 -19.66 13.86 -19.22
N ASP A 197 -20.10 13.77 -20.45
CA ASP A 197 -20.01 12.58 -21.30
C ASP A 197 -18.94 12.82 -22.36
N SER A 198 -17.77 12.30 -22.14
CA SER A 198 -16.59 12.53 -22.98
C SER A 198 -15.76 11.26 -23.11
N LYS A 199 -14.93 11.21 -24.15
CA LYS A 199 -13.97 10.12 -24.34
C LYS A 199 -13.02 10.02 -23.14
N ILE A 200 -12.85 8.83 -22.60
CA ILE A 200 -11.95 8.52 -21.47
C ILE A 200 -10.74 7.73 -21.98
N ILE A 201 -9.57 8.06 -21.47
CA ILE A 201 -8.34 7.30 -21.58
C ILE A 201 -7.90 6.93 -20.17
N GLU A 202 -7.91 5.63 -19.83
CA GLU A 202 -7.45 5.17 -18.53
C GLU A 202 -5.92 5.00 -18.54
N ILE A 203 -5.26 5.55 -17.51
CA ILE A 203 -3.80 5.59 -17.39
C ILE A 203 -3.41 5.29 -15.94
N GLN A 204 -2.64 4.23 -15.72
CA GLN A 204 -2.23 3.78 -14.39
C GLN A 204 -1.02 4.53 -13.80
N ASN A 205 -0.56 5.59 -14.44
CA ASN A 205 0.61 6.35 -14.02
C ASN A 205 0.32 7.86 -14.03
N ASN A 206 0.55 8.52 -12.89
CA ASN A 206 0.32 9.95 -12.73
C ASN A 206 1.25 10.79 -13.63
N GLU A 207 2.52 10.42 -13.70
CA GLU A 207 3.52 11.18 -14.48
C GLU A 207 3.21 11.16 -15.95
N LEU A 208 2.72 10.03 -16.49
CA LEU A 208 2.30 9.97 -17.88
C LEU A 208 1.14 10.94 -18.15
N ILE A 209 0.18 11.05 -17.23
CA ILE A 209 -0.91 12.05 -17.32
C ILE A 209 -0.33 13.46 -17.35
N VAL A 210 0.57 13.78 -16.41
CA VAL A 210 1.21 15.11 -16.33
C VAL A 210 1.97 15.43 -17.61
N GLU A 211 2.74 14.49 -18.17
CA GLU A 211 3.46 14.72 -19.42
C GLU A 211 2.52 14.91 -20.62
N MET A 212 1.41 14.17 -20.70
CA MET A 212 0.41 14.38 -21.74
C MET A 212 -0.22 15.78 -21.65
N LEU A 213 -0.53 16.26 -20.44
CA LEU A 213 -1.04 17.59 -20.18
C LEU A 213 -0.03 18.68 -20.57
N LYS A 214 1.27 18.49 -20.30
CA LYS A 214 2.35 19.39 -20.74
C LYS A 214 2.42 19.50 -22.28
N LEU A 215 2.10 18.43 -22.97
CA LEU A 215 2.01 18.41 -24.43
C LEU A 215 0.69 19.03 -24.96
N GLY A 216 -0.17 19.55 -24.08
CA GLY A 216 -1.46 20.16 -24.45
C GLY A 216 -2.55 19.14 -24.75
N PHE A 217 -2.39 17.88 -24.36
CA PHE A 217 -3.37 16.82 -24.64
C PHE A 217 -4.06 16.34 -23.37
N GLY A 218 -5.40 16.32 -23.42
CA GLY A 218 -6.25 15.78 -22.37
C GLY A 218 -6.71 16.80 -21.34
N GLN A 219 -7.56 16.31 -20.43
CA GLN A 219 -8.05 17.04 -19.27
C GLN A 219 -8.26 16.07 -18.10
N THR A 220 -8.08 16.55 -16.87
CA THR A 220 -8.26 15.72 -15.69
C THR A 220 -8.36 16.56 -14.41
N ILE A 221 -8.62 15.86 -13.29
CA ILE A 221 -8.40 16.39 -11.95
C ILE A 221 -7.16 15.71 -11.38
N LEU A 222 -6.26 16.49 -10.81
CA LEU A 222 -5.06 15.99 -10.16
C LEU A 222 -4.64 16.90 -9.00
N SER A 223 -3.69 16.44 -8.20
CA SER A 223 -3.11 17.24 -7.13
C SER A 223 -2.49 18.54 -7.66
N LYS A 224 -2.71 19.62 -6.95
CA LYS A 224 -2.08 20.91 -7.22
C LYS A 224 -0.55 20.82 -7.20
N ARG A 225 0.01 19.89 -6.40
CA ARG A 225 1.45 19.60 -6.38
C ARG A 225 1.92 19.05 -7.71
N ALA A 226 1.11 18.19 -8.33
CA ALA A 226 1.39 17.63 -9.66
C ALA A 226 1.16 18.65 -10.78
N ALA A 227 0.23 19.59 -10.58
CA ALA A 227 -0.07 20.66 -11.52
C ALA A 227 0.87 21.87 -11.43
N LYS A 228 1.93 21.81 -10.62
CA LYS A 228 2.82 22.94 -10.29
C LYS A 228 3.24 23.77 -11.50
N ASP A 229 3.55 23.11 -12.61
CA ASP A 229 4.06 23.77 -13.83
C ASP A 229 3.01 23.77 -14.96
N LEU A 230 1.73 23.58 -14.64
CA LEU A 230 0.62 23.56 -15.58
C LEU A 230 -0.40 24.65 -15.25
N PRO A 231 -1.08 25.23 -16.24
CA PRO A 231 -2.22 26.06 -15.97
C PRO A 231 -3.36 25.21 -15.38
N TYR A 232 -3.89 25.62 -14.25
CA TYR A 232 -4.98 24.91 -13.57
C TYR A 232 -6.10 25.85 -13.12
N GLN A 233 -7.26 25.26 -12.83
CA GLN A 233 -8.38 25.93 -12.19
C GLN A 233 -8.62 25.30 -10.82
N THR A 234 -8.77 26.13 -9.79
CA THR A 234 -9.13 25.68 -8.45
C THR A 234 -10.58 25.18 -8.43
N LEU A 235 -10.83 24.18 -7.61
CA LEU A 235 -12.15 23.60 -7.39
C LEU A 235 -12.70 24.05 -6.03
N SER A 236 -13.92 23.62 -5.69
CA SER A 236 -14.52 23.88 -4.39
C SER A 236 -13.78 23.17 -3.26
N GLU A 237 -14.06 23.58 -2.01
CA GLU A 237 -13.45 22.97 -0.81
C GLU A 237 -13.68 21.45 -0.68
N GLU A 238 -14.69 20.92 -1.35
CA GLU A 238 -14.97 19.49 -1.41
C GLU A 238 -13.89 18.66 -2.13
N TYR A 239 -13.00 19.33 -2.86
CA TYR A 239 -11.83 18.74 -3.52
C TYR A 239 -10.55 18.90 -2.72
N LEU A 240 -10.65 19.36 -1.47
CA LEU A 240 -9.57 19.25 -0.49
C LEU A 240 -9.54 17.83 0.07
N HIS A 241 -8.36 17.26 0.10
CA HIS A 241 -8.14 15.93 0.70
C HIS A 241 -6.88 15.90 1.56
N HIS A 242 -6.60 14.78 2.18
CA HIS A 242 -5.41 14.61 3.00
C HIS A 242 -4.57 13.46 2.47
N PHE A 243 -3.28 13.59 2.64
CA PHE A 243 -2.38 12.45 2.68
C PHE A 243 -2.42 11.84 4.09
N TYR A 244 -2.44 10.51 4.12
CA TYR A 244 -2.49 9.75 5.36
C TYR A 244 -1.26 8.87 5.47
N LEU A 245 -0.67 8.86 6.65
CA LEU A 245 0.23 7.80 7.07
C LEU A 245 -0.61 6.59 7.51
N VAL A 246 -0.27 5.41 7.00
CA VAL A 246 -0.82 4.13 7.43
C VAL A 246 0.30 3.27 8.01
N GLU A 247 0.03 2.70 9.17
CA GLU A 247 0.98 1.90 9.94
C GLU A 247 0.29 0.69 10.56
N ARG A 248 1.03 -0.38 10.82
CA ARG A 248 0.53 -1.53 11.56
C ARG A 248 0.26 -1.15 13.02
N GLU A 249 -0.71 -1.81 13.67
CA GLU A 249 -0.98 -1.59 15.10
C GLU A 249 0.21 -2.01 15.97
N HIS A 250 0.92 -3.06 15.57
CA HIS A 250 2.10 -3.59 16.28
C HIS A 250 3.32 -3.53 15.37
N LEU A 251 4.28 -2.71 15.76
CA LEU A 251 5.60 -2.59 15.14
C LEU A 251 6.65 -3.04 16.14
N ALA A 252 7.39 -4.10 15.79
CA ALA A 252 8.37 -4.71 16.68
C ALA A 252 9.64 -3.85 16.89
N GLN A 253 9.96 -2.95 15.94
CA GLN A 253 11.21 -2.21 15.95
C GLN A 253 11.03 -0.79 16.51
N PRO A 254 11.69 -0.44 17.63
CA PRO A 254 11.58 0.90 18.24
C PRO A 254 11.93 2.04 17.29
N ILE A 255 12.93 1.84 16.42
CA ILE A 255 13.37 2.87 15.46
C ILE A 255 12.27 3.21 14.43
N ILE A 256 11.44 2.25 14.05
CA ILE A 256 10.31 2.50 13.13
C ILE A 256 9.28 3.40 13.82
N LEU A 257 9.02 3.18 15.12
CA LEU A 257 8.14 4.04 15.91
C LEU A 257 8.68 5.47 16.05
N GLU A 258 10.01 5.62 16.22
CA GLU A 258 10.66 6.92 16.24
C GLU A 258 10.55 7.62 14.89
N MET A 259 10.76 6.90 13.78
CA MET A 259 10.59 7.45 12.43
C MET A 259 9.14 7.88 12.17
N ILE A 260 8.16 7.09 12.56
CA ILE A 260 6.74 7.44 12.48
C ILE A 260 6.42 8.72 13.26
N SER A 261 6.97 8.84 14.46
CA SER A 261 6.83 10.05 15.28
C SER A 261 7.47 11.26 14.61
N PHE A 262 8.64 11.08 14.02
CA PHE A 262 9.31 12.11 13.23
C PHE A 262 8.47 12.52 12.01
N ILE A 263 7.94 11.58 11.23
CA ILE A 263 7.10 11.85 10.06
C ILE A 263 5.87 12.70 10.43
N LYS A 264 5.21 12.35 11.54
CA LYS A 264 4.06 13.11 12.07
C LYS A 264 4.43 14.54 12.49
N GLN A 265 5.66 14.76 12.95
CA GLN A 265 6.18 16.08 13.29
C GLN A 265 6.58 16.87 12.04
N TRP A 266 7.28 16.21 11.13
CA TRP A 266 7.74 16.74 9.86
C TRP A 266 6.58 17.29 9.01
N SER A 267 5.47 16.56 8.94
CA SER A 267 4.29 16.97 8.17
C SER A 267 3.66 18.28 8.65
N LYS A 268 3.83 18.65 9.94
CA LYS A 268 3.31 19.91 10.49
C LYS A 268 4.15 21.13 10.07
N SER A 269 5.41 20.92 9.73
CA SER A 269 6.32 21.97 9.27
C SER A 269 6.43 22.06 7.74
N HIS A 270 5.79 21.14 7.03
CA HIS A 270 5.77 21.07 5.57
C HIS A 270 4.32 20.87 5.07
N PRO A 271 3.44 21.87 5.26
CA PRO A 271 2.01 21.77 4.95
C PRO A 271 1.69 21.63 3.46
#